data_5821430ba5fb3eb237019f66b9319447
#
_entry.id   5821430ba5fb3eb237019f66b9319447
#
_cell.length_a   1.000
_cell.length_b   1.000
_cell.length_c   1.000
_cell.angle_alpha   90.00
_cell.angle_beta   90.00
_cell.angle_gamma   90.00
#
_symmetry.space_group_name_H-M   'P 1'
#
loop_
_entity.id
_entity.type
_entity.pdbx_description
1 polymer ?
#
loop_
_entity_poly.entity_id
_entity_poly.type
_entity_poly.pdbx_seq_one_letter_code
_entity_poly.pdbx_strand_id
1 'polypeptide(L)'
;MPQNGQIRYHCRMTMSDRSSTGGFDPSGIDEEAWTELERQLEATIPVYDKVNKIMTLGFDKGMRKHVRSHAKEGMKVLEVGCGPGSFAVGIEGVELTCLDPSAEMLKVCKKRLDLVREERGENPAKYVEAIAEEIPLPDNTFDRVFCLFSFRDFKDKKKGLSEIFRVLKPGGQLVICDAGKANWLHGIFGRIYMGTFVQLVARIVTKDPNHPWKWLARTYTHYGTHSYYKKLMREVGYTGVKARLLFPGMSSRFKAMKPEQ
;
A
#
# COMPACT_ATOMS: atom_id res chain seq x y z
N MET A 1 -15.83 6.46 -46.61
CA MET A 1 -16.05 6.07 -45.21
C MET A 1 -14.92 5.11 -44.80
N PRO A 2 -13.93 5.51 -43.98
CA PRO A 2 -12.98 4.58 -43.40
C PRO A 2 -13.43 4.21 -42.00
N GLN A 3 -13.43 2.90 -41.75
CA GLN A 3 -13.80 2.28 -40.49
C GLN A 3 -12.71 2.55 -39.42
N ASN A 4 -13.15 3.05 -38.27
CA ASN A 4 -12.33 3.23 -37.08
C ASN A 4 -11.89 1.87 -36.53
N GLY A 5 -10.61 1.51 -36.71
CA GLY A 5 -9.95 0.41 -36.02
C GLY A 5 -9.67 0.77 -34.58
N GLN A 6 -10.54 0.38 -33.65
CA GLN A 6 -10.25 0.37 -32.23
C GLN A 6 -9.25 -0.74 -31.93
N ILE A 7 -7.99 -0.38 -31.73
CA ILE A 7 -6.98 -1.31 -31.18
C ILE A 7 -7.28 -1.45 -29.68
N ARG A 8 -8.03 -2.50 -29.33
CA ARG A 8 -8.22 -2.92 -27.95
C ARG A 8 -6.97 -3.68 -27.49
N TYR A 9 -6.06 -3.00 -26.81
CA TYR A 9 -5.04 -3.69 -26.00
C TYR A 9 -5.69 -4.20 -24.71
N HIS A 10 -6.39 -5.33 -24.79
CA HIS A 10 -6.74 -6.16 -23.65
C HIS A 10 -5.57 -7.11 -23.38
N CYS A 11 -4.59 -6.66 -22.61
CA CYS A 11 -3.72 -7.59 -21.93
C CYS A 11 -4.45 -8.06 -20.66
N ARG A 12 -5.51 -8.85 -20.82
CA ARG A 12 -6.04 -9.71 -19.77
C ARG A 12 -5.15 -10.94 -19.76
N MET A 13 -4.29 -11.07 -18.75
CA MET A 13 -3.74 -12.36 -18.39
C MET A 13 -4.92 -13.32 -18.19
N THR A 14 -4.87 -14.47 -18.81
CA THR A 14 -5.90 -15.51 -18.66
C THR A 14 -5.79 -16.16 -17.28
N MET A 15 -6.82 -16.81 -16.79
CA MET A 15 -6.78 -17.57 -15.53
C MET A 15 -5.62 -18.58 -15.49
N SER A 16 -5.24 -19.15 -16.64
CA SER A 16 -4.09 -20.04 -16.79
C SER A 16 -2.75 -19.36 -16.48
N ASP A 17 -2.57 -18.08 -16.85
CA ASP A 17 -1.33 -17.35 -16.57
C ASP A 17 -1.19 -16.98 -15.09
N ARG A 18 -2.31 -16.75 -14.40
CA ARG A 18 -2.31 -16.47 -12.95
C ARG A 18 -1.93 -17.70 -12.13
N SER A 19 -2.30 -18.91 -12.55
CA SER A 19 -1.94 -20.15 -11.85
C SER A 19 -0.41 -20.36 -11.80
N SER A 20 0.31 -19.98 -12.86
CA SER A 20 1.76 -20.05 -12.92
C SER A 20 2.49 -19.05 -12.02
N THR A 21 1.83 -17.95 -11.65
CA THR A 21 2.35 -16.89 -10.78
C THR A 21 1.92 -17.06 -9.31
N GLY A 22 1.12 -18.10 -9.01
CA GLY A 22 0.54 -18.34 -7.68
C GLY A 22 -0.44 -17.25 -7.29
N GLY A 23 -1.25 -16.78 -8.25
CA GLY A 23 -2.32 -15.80 -8.03
C GLY A 23 -1.88 -14.31 -8.00
N PHE A 24 -0.63 -13.99 -8.29
CA PHE A 24 -0.10 -12.62 -8.27
C PHE A 24 0.23 -12.10 -9.65
N ASP A 25 -0.20 -10.88 -9.96
CA ASP A 25 0.24 -10.11 -11.11
C ASP A 25 0.35 -8.59 -10.80
N PRO A 26 0.88 -7.75 -11.71
CA PRO A 26 1.01 -6.31 -11.45
C PRO A 26 -0.32 -5.58 -11.25
N SER A 27 -1.45 -6.13 -11.74
CA SER A 27 -2.78 -5.53 -11.58
C SER A 27 -3.47 -5.91 -10.27
N GLY A 28 -3.07 -7.03 -9.63
CA GLY A 28 -3.71 -7.47 -8.40
C GLY A 28 -3.30 -8.85 -7.91
N ILE A 29 -4.15 -9.42 -7.06
CA ILE A 29 -4.01 -10.72 -6.42
C ILE A 29 -5.35 -11.43 -6.56
N ASP A 30 -5.36 -12.73 -6.89
CA ASP A 30 -6.61 -13.48 -6.92
C ASP A 30 -7.13 -13.81 -5.51
N GLU A 31 -8.37 -14.28 -5.41
CA GLU A 31 -9.07 -14.45 -4.14
C GLU A 31 -8.40 -15.48 -3.23
N GLU A 32 -7.90 -16.59 -3.78
CA GLU A 32 -7.26 -17.64 -2.99
C GLU A 32 -5.92 -17.16 -2.41
N ALA A 33 -5.08 -16.57 -3.26
CA ALA A 33 -3.79 -16.00 -2.83
C ALA A 33 -3.99 -14.84 -1.85
N TRP A 34 -5.07 -14.04 -2.00
CA TRP A 34 -5.37 -12.94 -1.11
C TRP A 34 -5.79 -13.41 0.29
N THR A 35 -6.66 -14.42 0.38
CA THR A 35 -7.08 -15.01 1.66
C THR A 35 -5.88 -15.57 2.44
N GLU A 36 -4.97 -16.26 1.77
CA GLU A 36 -3.75 -16.75 2.41
C GLU A 36 -2.81 -15.61 2.82
N LEU A 37 -2.69 -14.57 1.99
CA LEU A 37 -1.89 -13.39 2.32
C LEU A 37 -2.41 -12.69 3.59
N GLU A 38 -3.72 -12.48 3.70
CA GLU A 38 -4.36 -11.87 4.87
C GLU A 38 -4.03 -12.66 6.16
N ARG A 39 -4.22 -13.98 6.13
CA ARG A 39 -3.88 -14.86 7.25
C ARG A 39 -2.39 -14.76 7.63
N GLN A 40 -1.50 -14.67 6.65
CA GLN A 40 -0.07 -14.52 6.87
C GLN A 40 0.28 -13.13 7.44
N LEU A 41 -0.38 -12.08 7.00
CA LEU A 41 -0.17 -10.72 7.52
C LEU A 41 -0.59 -10.63 8.99
N GLU A 42 -1.72 -11.20 9.38
CA GLU A 42 -2.14 -11.24 10.79
C GLU A 42 -1.13 -11.95 11.68
N ALA A 43 -0.53 -13.05 11.22
CA ALA A 43 0.52 -13.75 11.94
C ALA A 43 1.79 -12.89 12.16
N THR A 44 1.95 -11.77 11.41
CA THR A 44 3.08 -10.86 11.62
C THR A 44 2.91 -9.89 12.78
N ILE A 45 1.68 -9.67 13.28
CA ILE A 45 1.36 -8.62 14.26
C ILE A 45 2.38 -8.53 15.41
N PRO A 46 2.77 -9.64 16.10
CA PRO A 46 3.67 -9.57 17.26
C PRO A 46 5.08 -9.07 16.94
N VAL A 47 5.52 -9.20 15.70
CA VAL A 47 6.90 -8.91 15.27
C VAL A 47 6.97 -7.91 14.11
N TYR A 48 5.81 -7.38 13.69
CA TYR A 48 5.65 -6.53 12.50
C TYR A 48 6.66 -5.39 12.45
N ASP A 49 6.69 -4.54 13.48
CA ASP A 49 7.56 -3.37 13.50
C ASP A 49 9.04 -3.75 13.55
N LYS A 50 9.38 -4.82 14.28
CA LYS A 50 10.77 -5.30 14.41
C LYS A 50 11.31 -5.77 13.05
N VAL A 51 10.54 -6.58 12.34
CA VAL A 51 10.99 -7.10 11.04
C VAL A 51 11.03 -6.00 10.00
N ASN A 52 10.02 -5.13 9.92
CA ASN A 52 10.02 -4.00 9.00
C ASN A 52 11.23 -3.08 9.23
N LYS A 53 11.56 -2.78 10.49
CA LYS A 53 12.75 -1.98 10.82
C LYS A 53 14.04 -2.60 10.31
N ILE A 54 14.21 -3.92 10.47
CA ILE A 54 15.43 -4.62 10.02
C ILE A 54 15.45 -4.69 8.48
N MET A 55 14.32 -5.07 7.84
CA MET A 55 14.21 -5.16 6.39
C MET A 55 14.47 -3.84 5.66
N THR A 56 14.11 -2.74 6.28
CA THR A 56 14.36 -1.41 5.74
C THR A 56 15.70 -0.83 6.22
N LEU A 57 16.51 -1.62 6.91
CA LEU A 57 17.77 -1.17 7.54
C LEU A 57 17.56 0.06 8.45
N GLY A 58 16.37 0.18 9.07
CA GLY A 58 15.97 1.30 9.92
C GLY A 58 15.52 2.56 9.19
N PHE A 59 15.54 2.57 7.84
CA PHE A 59 15.10 3.72 7.04
C PHE A 59 13.58 3.91 7.01
N ASP A 60 12.78 2.93 7.47
CA ASP A 60 11.32 3.02 7.56
C ASP A 60 10.85 4.25 8.33
N LYS A 61 11.51 4.62 9.42
CA LYS A 61 11.18 5.82 10.20
C LYS A 61 11.29 7.11 9.38
N GLY A 62 12.37 7.25 8.61
CA GLY A 62 12.58 8.39 7.71
C GLY A 62 11.54 8.44 6.58
N MET A 63 11.24 7.29 5.99
CA MET A 63 10.19 7.17 4.96
C MET A 63 8.81 7.55 5.51
N ARG A 64 8.43 7.02 6.67
CA ARG A 64 7.16 7.35 7.35
C ARG A 64 7.08 8.84 7.69
N LYS A 65 8.16 9.43 8.28
CA LYS A 65 8.23 10.86 8.58
C LYS A 65 8.04 11.70 7.31
N HIS A 66 8.69 11.30 6.21
CA HIS A 66 8.56 12.01 4.94
C HIS A 66 7.14 11.91 4.35
N VAL A 67 6.47 10.76 4.46
CA VAL A 67 5.09 10.62 3.97
C VAL A 67 4.13 11.44 4.85
N ARG A 68 4.29 11.39 6.17
CA ARG A 68 3.49 12.20 7.11
C ARG A 68 3.57 13.70 6.86
N SER A 69 4.70 14.21 6.38
CA SER A 69 4.85 15.65 6.07
C SER A 69 3.91 16.16 4.96
N HIS A 70 3.18 15.26 4.29
CA HIS A 70 2.12 15.64 3.35
C HIS A 70 0.76 15.87 4.01
N ALA A 71 0.56 15.44 5.26
CA ALA A 71 -0.58 15.84 6.08
C ALA A 71 -0.28 17.22 6.70
N LYS A 72 -1.31 18.06 6.78
CA LYS A 72 -1.26 19.35 7.44
C LYS A 72 -2.37 19.42 8.48
N GLU A 73 -2.20 20.27 9.47
CA GLU A 73 -3.19 20.50 10.51
C GLU A 73 -4.59 20.80 9.93
N GLY A 74 -5.61 20.22 10.54
CA GLY A 74 -7.02 20.38 10.15
C GLY A 74 -7.46 19.56 8.93
N MET A 75 -6.55 18.85 8.24
CA MET A 75 -6.94 18.00 7.10
C MET A 75 -7.72 16.76 7.53
N LYS A 76 -8.62 16.31 6.64
CA LYS A 76 -9.21 14.97 6.69
C LYS A 76 -8.31 13.98 5.97
N VAL A 77 -7.81 13.00 6.69
CA VAL A 77 -6.81 12.04 6.22
C VAL A 77 -7.37 10.62 6.31
N LEU A 78 -7.21 9.84 5.25
CA LEU A 78 -7.48 8.41 5.22
C LEU A 78 -6.16 7.64 5.05
N GLU A 79 -5.93 6.66 5.92
CA GLU A 79 -4.90 5.64 5.71
C GLU A 79 -5.56 4.34 5.26
N VAL A 80 -5.20 3.84 4.07
CA VAL A 80 -5.71 2.59 3.49
C VAL A 80 -4.69 1.48 3.67
N GLY A 81 -5.12 0.41 4.33
CA GLY A 81 -4.24 -0.67 4.80
C GLY A 81 -3.37 -0.19 5.96
N CYS A 82 -4.00 0.29 7.03
CA CYS A 82 -3.28 0.87 8.18
C CYS A 82 -2.53 -0.19 9.01
N GLY A 83 -2.87 -1.47 8.85
CA GLY A 83 -2.32 -2.56 9.63
C GLY A 83 -2.40 -2.31 11.13
N PRO A 84 -1.37 -2.63 11.91
CA PRO A 84 -1.37 -2.41 13.36
C PRO A 84 -1.11 -0.95 13.77
N GLY A 85 -1.28 0.03 12.86
CA GLY A 85 -1.20 1.45 13.13
C GLY A 85 0.21 2.04 13.19
N SER A 86 1.22 1.33 12.73
CA SER A 86 2.63 1.76 12.83
C SER A 86 2.95 3.09 12.13
N PHE A 87 2.17 3.47 11.13
CA PHE A 87 2.28 4.78 10.49
C PHE A 87 1.32 5.80 11.10
N ALA A 88 0.06 5.37 11.37
CA ALA A 88 -1.01 6.18 11.92
C ALA A 88 -0.62 6.91 13.22
N VAL A 89 0.07 6.22 14.15
CA VAL A 89 0.48 6.77 15.46
C VAL A 89 1.35 8.03 15.36
N GLY A 90 1.95 8.29 14.23
CA GLY A 90 2.74 9.50 14.03
C GLY A 90 2.08 10.56 13.15
N ILE A 91 0.79 10.41 12.80
CA ILE A 91 0.01 11.44 12.11
C ILE A 91 -0.65 12.31 13.18
N GLU A 92 -0.42 13.61 13.12
CA GLU A 92 -0.81 14.58 14.14
C GLU A 92 -1.66 15.72 13.54
N GLY A 93 -2.52 16.33 14.37
CA GLY A 93 -3.27 17.52 14.02
C GLY A 93 -4.32 17.35 12.92
N VAL A 94 -4.78 16.13 12.66
CA VAL A 94 -5.72 15.82 11.55
C VAL A 94 -6.95 15.05 12.02
N GLU A 95 -8.03 15.10 11.24
CA GLU A 95 -9.14 14.16 11.35
C GLU A 95 -8.72 12.84 10.65
N LEU A 96 -8.31 11.85 11.44
CA LEU A 96 -7.76 10.60 10.91
C LEU A 96 -8.81 9.50 10.81
N THR A 97 -8.86 8.84 9.66
CA THR A 97 -9.58 7.58 9.44
C THR A 97 -8.58 6.50 9.05
N CYS A 98 -8.63 5.36 9.73
CA CYS A 98 -7.81 4.17 9.46
C CYS A 98 -8.70 3.10 8.85
N LEU A 99 -8.32 2.55 7.69
CA LEU A 99 -9.03 1.48 7.00
C LEU A 99 -8.10 0.29 6.82
N ASP A 100 -8.59 -0.90 7.19
CA ASP A 100 -7.87 -2.17 6.99
C ASP A 100 -8.90 -3.31 6.86
N PRO A 101 -8.67 -4.35 6.04
CA PRO A 101 -9.59 -5.49 5.96
C PRO A 101 -9.57 -6.39 7.21
N SER A 102 -8.46 -6.41 7.95
CA SER A 102 -8.31 -7.27 9.12
C SER A 102 -8.81 -6.59 10.39
N ALA A 103 -9.86 -7.17 11.00
CA ALA A 103 -10.37 -6.75 12.31
C ALA A 103 -9.29 -6.81 13.40
N GLU A 104 -8.42 -7.82 13.37
CA GLU A 104 -7.34 -7.98 14.35
C GLU A 104 -6.27 -6.89 14.20
N MET A 105 -5.92 -6.51 12.96
CA MET A 105 -5.04 -5.37 12.70
C MET A 105 -5.64 -4.07 13.23
N LEU A 106 -6.92 -3.80 12.93
CA LEU A 106 -7.64 -2.63 13.40
C LEU A 106 -7.74 -2.56 14.93
N LYS A 107 -7.93 -3.67 15.60
CA LYS A 107 -7.95 -3.76 17.06
C LYS A 107 -6.61 -3.33 17.67
N VAL A 108 -5.50 -3.78 17.11
CA VAL A 108 -4.16 -3.36 17.53
C VAL A 108 -3.92 -1.89 17.20
N CYS A 109 -4.28 -1.45 15.99
CA CYS A 109 -4.20 -0.06 15.57
C CYS A 109 -4.96 0.86 16.53
N LYS A 110 -6.22 0.53 16.84
CA LYS A 110 -7.07 1.28 17.75
C LYS A 110 -6.42 1.42 19.11
N LYS A 111 -5.98 0.32 19.72
CA LYS A 111 -5.35 0.33 21.05
C LYS A 111 -4.11 1.25 21.10
N ARG A 112 -3.28 1.22 20.05
CA ARG A 112 -2.06 2.05 19.96
C ARG A 112 -2.38 3.52 19.71
N LEU A 113 -3.30 3.77 18.80
CA LEU A 113 -3.57 5.12 18.31
C LEU A 113 -4.42 5.92 19.28
N ASP A 114 -5.43 5.31 19.91
CA ASP A 114 -6.28 5.99 20.89
C ASP A 114 -5.44 6.54 22.05
N LEU A 115 -4.52 5.74 22.61
CA LEU A 115 -3.60 6.19 23.68
C LEU A 115 -2.76 7.40 23.26
N VAL A 116 -2.17 7.33 22.08
CA VAL A 116 -1.30 8.41 21.57
C VAL A 116 -2.10 9.68 21.30
N ARG A 117 -3.30 9.56 20.74
CA ARG A 117 -4.16 10.73 20.44
C ARG A 117 -4.72 11.36 21.71
N GLU A 118 -5.10 10.55 22.70
CA GLU A 118 -5.50 11.03 24.02
C GLU A 118 -4.39 11.82 24.73
N GLU A 119 -3.16 11.29 24.75
CA GLU A 119 -1.98 11.97 25.27
C GLU A 119 -1.70 13.32 24.60
N ARG A 120 -2.06 13.47 23.32
CA ARG A 120 -1.91 14.71 22.54
C ARG A 120 -3.11 15.65 22.63
N GLY A 121 -4.19 15.25 23.27
CA GLY A 121 -5.47 16.01 23.28
C GLY A 121 -6.14 16.09 21.92
N GLU A 122 -5.91 15.11 21.04
CA GLU A 122 -6.48 15.02 19.71
C GLU A 122 -7.81 14.24 19.73
N ASN A 123 -8.71 14.53 18.79
CA ASN A 123 -9.93 13.74 18.61
C ASN A 123 -9.61 12.28 18.27
N PRO A 124 -10.41 11.30 18.75
CA PRO A 124 -10.24 9.90 18.38
C PRO A 124 -10.26 9.68 16.86
N ALA A 125 -9.46 8.73 16.38
CA ALA A 125 -9.52 8.32 14.99
C ALA A 125 -10.77 7.48 14.70
N LYS A 126 -11.17 7.43 13.42
CA LYS A 126 -12.21 6.50 12.93
C LYS A 126 -11.54 5.23 12.43
N TYR A 127 -12.20 4.09 12.64
CA TYR A 127 -11.71 2.78 12.21
C TYR A 127 -12.76 2.14 11.31
N VAL A 128 -12.34 1.66 10.15
CA VAL A 128 -13.21 1.12 9.09
C VAL A 128 -12.66 -0.22 8.64
N GLU A 129 -13.41 -1.29 8.85
CA GLU A 129 -13.10 -2.61 8.35
C GLU A 129 -13.60 -2.71 6.91
N ALA A 130 -12.68 -2.67 5.94
CA ALA A 130 -12.99 -2.76 4.51
C ALA A 130 -11.73 -3.00 3.69
N ILE A 131 -11.92 -3.50 2.46
CA ILE A 131 -10.87 -3.58 1.44
C ILE A 131 -10.77 -2.26 0.67
N ALA A 132 -9.61 -2.02 0.06
CA ALA A 132 -9.37 -0.81 -0.72
C ALA A 132 -10.27 -0.68 -1.95
N GLU A 133 -10.76 -1.78 -2.46
CA GLU A 133 -11.62 -1.91 -3.63
C GLU A 133 -13.10 -1.56 -3.37
N GLU A 134 -13.49 -1.43 -2.08
CA GLU A 134 -14.87 -1.13 -1.65
C GLU A 134 -14.81 -0.28 -0.37
N ILE A 135 -14.50 1.00 -0.52
CA ILE A 135 -14.36 1.93 0.60
C ILE A 135 -15.76 2.45 1.01
N PRO A 136 -16.32 2.06 2.19
CA PRO A 136 -17.67 2.47 2.60
C PRO A 136 -17.68 3.89 3.19
N LEU A 137 -17.06 4.84 2.49
CA LEU A 137 -16.93 6.23 2.91
C LEU A 137 -17.41 7.14 1.78
N PRO A 138 -17.94 8.35 2.10
CA PRO A 138 -18.51 9.26 1.13
C PRO A 138 -17.46 9.77 0.09
N ASP A 139 -17.95 10.14 -1.08
CA ASP A 139 -17.18 10.81 -2.11
C ASP A 139 -16.62 12.14 -1.61
N ASN A 140 -15.51 12.58 -2.19
CA ASN A 140 -14.94 13.92 -2.00
C ASN A 140 -14.77 14.33 -0.52
N THR A 141 -14.34 13.39 0.31
CA THR A 141 -14.25 13.57 1.77
C THR A 141 -12.85 13.92 2.25
N PHE A 142 -11.81 13.33 1.65
CA PHE A 142 -10.45 13.39 2.20
C PHE A 142 -9.54 14.34 1.42
N ASP A 143 -8.75 15.12 2.16
CA ASP A 143 -7.72 15.98 1.61
C ASP A 143 -6.47 15.18 1.23
N ARG A 144 -6.20 14.10 1.99
CA ARG A 144 -5.08 13.18 1.77
C ARG A 144 -5.49 11.75 1.95
N VAL A 145 -4.98 10.89 1.08
CA VAL A 145 -5.05 9.43 1.27
C VAL A 145 -3.63 8.89 1.26
N PHE A 146 -3.30 8.08 2.25
CA PHE A 146 -2.03 7.40 2.39
C PHE A 146 -2.20 5.88 2.25
N CYS A 147 -1.26 5.24 1.52
CA CYS A 147 -1.10 3.79 1.48
C CYS A 147 0.36 3.49 1.77
N LEU A 148 0.66 2.93 2.94
CA LEU A 148 2.02 2.57 3.32
C LEU A 148 2.17 1.06 3.47
N PHE A 149 2.94 0.47 2.55
CA PHE A 149 3.21 -0.96 2.49
C PHE A 149 1.95 -1.84 2.35
N SER A 150 0.88 -1.30 1.78
CA SER A 150 -0.41 -1.95 1.56
C SER A 150 -0.83 -2.05 0.10
N PHE A 151 -0.40 -1.11 -0.75
CA PHE A 151 -0.83 -1.04 -2.15
C PHE A 151 -0.46 -2.29 -2.97
N ARG A 152 0.68 -2.94 -2.66
CA ARG A 152 1.07 -4.19 -3.32
C ARG A 152 0.08 -5.32 -3.08
N ASP A 153 -0.64 -5.26 -1.96
CA ASP A 153 -1.53 -6.31 -1.46
C ASP A 153 -2.99 -6.12 -1.91
N PHE A 154 -3.31 -5.09 -2.71
CA PHE A 154 -4.65 -4.88 -3.27
C PHE A 154 -5.02 -6.01 -4.23
N LYS A 155 -6.26 -6.53 -4.13
CA LYS A 155 -6.83 -7.57 -5.02
C LYS A 155 -6.94 -7.08 -6.47
N ASP A 156 -7.47 -5.87 -6.65
CA ASP A 156 -7.55 -5.14 -7.93
C ASP A 156 -7.04 -3.71 -7.72
N LYS A 157 -5.82 -3.45 -8.14
CA LYS A 157 -5.19 -2.14 -7.95
C LYS A 157 -5.90 -1.02 -8.70
N LYS A 158 -6.55 -1.32 -9.83
CA LYS A 158 -7.31 -0.32 -10.57
C LYS A 158 -8.58 0.06 -9.83
N LYS A 159 -9.31 -0.93 -9.32
CA LYS A 159 -10.52 -0.72 -8.53
C LYS A 159 -10.19 0.03 -7.23
N GLY A 160 -9.16 -0.40 -6.50
CA GLY A 160 -8.71 0.30 -5.28
C GLY A 160 -8.28 1.74 -5.54
N LEU A 161 -7.53 2.01 -6.62
CA LEU A 161 -7.17 3.37 -7.02
C LEU A 161 -8.41 4.20 -7.40
N SER A 162 -9.44 3.58 -8.02
CA SER A 162 -10.69 4.26 -8.37
C SER A 162 -11.50 4.64 -7.13
N GLU A 163 -11.58 3.76 -6.14
CA GLU A 163 -12.24 4.04 -4.86
C GLU A 163 -11.51 5.15 -4.08
N ILE A 164 -10.17 5.08 -4.02
CA ILE A 164 -9.37 6.15 -3.41
C ILE A 164 -9.58 7.48 -4.15
N PHE A 165 -9.65 7.46 -5.49
CA PHE A 165 -9.96 8.66 -6.28
C PHE A 165 -11.35 9.21 -5.96
N ARG A 166 -12.35 8.34 -5.80
CA ARG A 166 -13.72 8.72 -5.46
C ARG A 166 -13.78 9.46 -4.13
N VAL A 167 -13.15 8.93 -3.08
CA VAL A 167 -13.20 9.51 -1.73
C VAL A 167 -12.29 10.73 -1.54
N LEU A 168 -11.30 10.94 -2.42
CA LEU A 168 -10.50 12.17 -2.44
C LEU A 168 -11.33 13.37 -2.86
N LYS A 169 -11.15 14.51 -2.21
CA LYS A 169 -11.67 15.81 -2.67
C LYS A 169 -11.02 16.21 -4.00
N PRO A 170 -11.68 17.04 -4.84
CA PRO A 170 -10.97 17.78 -5.89
C PRO A 170 -9.75 18.49 -5.29
N GLY A 171 -8.60 18.44 -5.94
CA GLY A 171 -7.32 18.92 -5.40
C GLY A 171 -6.69 18.05 -4.33
N GLY A 172 -7.37 16.99 -3.89
CA GLY A 172 -6.86 16.02 -2.90
C GLY A 172 -5.69 15.19 -3.45
N GLN A 173 -4.84 14.70 -2.56
CA GLN A 173 -3.61 13.99 -2.94
C GLN A 173 -3.55 12.58 -2.38
N LEU A 174 -3.21 11.63 -3.26
CA LEU A 174 -2.79 10.28 -2.92
C LEU A 174 -1.27 10.22 -2.77
N VAL A 175 -0.80 9.59 -1.68
CA VAL A 175 0.61 9.26 -1.48
C VAL A 175 0.73 7.78 -1.13
N ILE A 176 1.37 7.03 -2.00
CA ILE A 176 1.70 5.62 -1.78
C ILE A 176 3.19 5.50 -1.46
N CYS A 177 3.54 4.74 -0.43
CA CYS A 177 4.91 4.33 -0.16
C CYS A 177 4.92 2.81 -0.01
N ASP A 178 5.54 2.11 -0.95
CA ASP A 178 5.55 0.65 -0.97
C ASP A 178 6.87 0.11 -1.54
N ALA A 179 7.03 -1.22 -1.54
CA ALA A 179 8.10 -1.85 -2.30
C ALA A 179 8.07 -1.31 -3.74
N GLY A 180 9.23 -1.16 -4.37
CA GLY A 180 9.26 -0.47 -5.66
C GLY A 180 10.27 -0.96 -6.64
N LYS A 181 9.87 -0.98 -7.91
CA LYS A 181 10.73 -1.26 -9.07
C LYS A 181 10.77 -0.03 -9.95
N ALA A 182 11.90 0.69 -9.98
CA ALA A 182 12.05 1.81 -10.91
C ALA A 182 11.93 1.34 -12.37
N ASN A 183 12.61 0.24 -12.67
CA ASN A 183 12.62 -0.45 -13.96
C ASN A 183 12.89 -1.94 -13.76
N TRP A 184 12.97 -2.70 -14.86
CA TRP A 184 13.19 -4.14 -14.84
C TRP A 184 14.55 -4.54 -14.23
N LEU A 185 15.61 -3.79 -14.52
CA LEU A 185 16.96 -4.05 -14.00
C LEU A 185 17.01 -3.87 -12.48
N HIS A 186 16.45 -2.78 -11.99
CA HIS A 186 16.26 -2.55 -10.54
C HIS A 186 15.44 -3.67 -9.90
N GLY A 187 14.44 -4.19 -10.61
CA GLY A 187 13.64 -5.32 -10.16
C GLY A 187 14.43 -6.61 -9.95
N ILE A 188 15.51 -6.85 -10.69
CA ILE A 188 16.39 -8.01 -10.49
C ILE A 188 17.12 -7.90 -9.13
N PHE A 189 17.74 -6.77 -8.85
CA PHE A 189 18.38 -6.52 -7.56
C PHE A 189 17.40 -6.66 -6.39
N GLY A 190 16.20 -6.10 -6.53
CA GLY A 190 15.15 -6.22 -5.53
C GLY A 190 14.72 -7.66 -5.28
N ARG A 191 14.60 -8.49 -6.31
CA ARG A 191 14.29 -9.93 -6.16
C ARG A 191 15.38 -10.67 -5.40
N ILE A 192 16.65 -10.40 -5.71
CA ILE A 192 17.78 -11.00 -4.98
C ILE A 192 17.71 -10.58 -3.52
N TYR A 193 17.57 -9.29 -3.23
CA TYR A 193 17.47 -8.77 -1.86
C TYR A 193 16.31 -9.40 -1.08
N MET A 194 15.11 -9.40 -1.66
CA MET A 194 13.90 -9.97 -1.04
C MET A 194 13.98 -11.49 -0.89
N GLY A 195 14.60 -12.19 -1.84
CA GLY A 195 14.74 -13.65 -1.83
C GLY A 195 15.88 -14.18 -0.97
N THR A 196 16.85 -13.35 -0.60
CA THR A 196 18.02 -13.75 0.19
C THR A 196 18.07 -13.06 1.54
N PHE A 197 18.45 -11.78 1.56
CA PHE A 197 18.66 -11.03 2.81
C PHE A 197 17.40 -10.97 3.68
N VAL A 198 16.26 -10.63 3.08
CA VAL A 198 14.99 -10.52 3.84
C VAL A 198 14.56 -11.87 4.41
N GLN A 199 14.72 -12.96 3.63
CA GLN A 199 14.38 -14.30 4.10
C GLN A 199 15.29 -14.75 5.24
N LEU A 200 16.60 -14.48 5.14
CA LEU A 200 17.54 -14.79 6.20
C LEU A 200 17.21 -14.05 7.51
N VAL A 201 16.97 -12.74 7.40
CA VAL A 201 16.61 -11.90 8.54
C VAL A 201 15.30 -12.37 9.18
N ALA A 202 14.27 -12.60 8.37
CA ALA A 202 12.97 -13.05 8.86
C ALA A 202 13.11 -14.40 9.59
N ARG A 203 13.85 -15.37 9.04
CA ARG A 203 14.10 -16.67 9.65
C ARG A 203 14.82 -16.54 11.00
N ILE A 204 15.82 -15.65 11.10
CA ILE A 204 16.55 -15.42 12.36
C ILE A 204 15.64 -14.79 13.41
N VAL A 205 14.83 -13.80 13.03
CA VAL A 205 13.98 -13.05 13.95
C VAL A 205 12.79 -13.87 14.45
N THR A 206 12.14 -14.60 13.54
CA THR A 206 10.94 -15.39 13.86
C THR A 206 11.27 -16.77 14.39
N LYS A 207 12.49 -17.27 14.13
CA LYS A 207 12.91 -18.66 14.36
C LYS A 207 12.02 -19.70 13.66
N ASP A 208 11.26 -19.26 12.64
CA ASP A 208 10.36 -20.07 11.84
C ASP A 208 10.82 -20.11 10.37
N PRO A 209 11.14 -21.27 9.81
CA PRO A 209 11.48 -21.41 8.41
C PRO A 209 10.30 -21.08 7.47
N ASN A 210 9.06 -21.14 7.98
CA ASN A 210 7.83 -20.83 7.22
C ASN A 210 7.25 -19.45 7.52
N HIS A 211 8.10 -18.53 7.94
CA HIS A 211 7.71 -17.17 8.31
C HIS A 211 6.90 -16.44 7.21
N PRO A 212 5.97 -15.53 7.59
CA PRO A 212 5.06 -14.84 6.66
C PRO A 212 5.76 -14.00 5.58
N TRP A 213 7.00 -13.54 5.81
CA TRP A 213 7.75 -12.70 4.85
C TRP A 213 8.16 -13.41 3.54
N LYS A 214 7.92 -14.72 3.41
CA LYS A 214 8.00 -15.40 2.10
C LYS A 214 7.02 -14.79 1.10
N TRP A 215 5.87 -14.36 1.57
CA TRP A 215 4.86 -13.69 0.76
C TRP A 215 5.32 -12.32 0.25
N LEU A 216 6.08 -11.59 1.05
CA LEU A 216 6.66 -10.32 0.61
C LEU A 216 7.57 -10.49 -0.62
N ALA A 217 8.39 -11.55 -0.66
CA ALA A 217 9.21 -11.84 -1.82
C ALA A 217 8.36 -12.21 -3.05
N ARG A 218 7.26 -12.93 -2.85
CA ARG A 218 6.29 -13.27 -3.89
C ARG A 218 5.60 -12.02 -4.45
N THR A 219 4.97 -11.22 -3.59
CA THR A 219 4.30 -9.98 -4.01
C THR A 219 5.27 -9.04 -4.70
N TYR A 220 6.51 -8.90 -4.19
CA TYR A 220 7.54 -8.10 -4.85
C TYR A 220 7.90 -8.61 -6.25
N THR A 221 8.01 -9.93 -6.43
CA THR A 221 8.38 -10.51 -7.73
C THR A 221 7.37 -10.14 -8.83
N HIS A 222 6.09 -10.09 -8.49
CA HIS A 222 5.00 -9.78 -9.44
C HIS A 222 4.58 -8.30 -9.42
N TYR A 223 5.15 -7.48 -8.54
CA TYR A 223 4.87 -6.05 -8.47
C TYR A 223 5.34 -5.32 -9.74
N GLY A 224 4.54 -4.37 -10.21
CA GLY A 224 4.80 -3.61 -11.42
C GLY A 224 5.94 -2.57 -11.28
N THR A 225 6.35 -2.02 -12.42
CA THR A 225 7.32 -0.91 -12.47
C THR A 225 6.66 0.44 -12.21
N HIS A 226 7.49 1.47 -11.99
CA HIS A 226 7.00 2.86 -11.88
C HIS A 226 6.18 3.28 -13.11
N SER A 227 6.60 2.88 -14.32
CA SER A 227 5.89 3.22 -15.56
C SER A 227 4.51 2.60 -15.60
N TYR A 228 4.39 1.33 -15.18
CA TYR A 228 3.13 0.61 -15.12
C TYR A 228 2.13 1.33 -14.20
N TYR A 229 2.49 1.59 -12.94
CA TYR A 229 1.57 2.22 -11.98
C TYR A 229 1.29 3.69 -12.29
N LYS A 230 2.25 4.44 -12.84
CA LYS A 230 1.97 5.79 -13.33
C LYS A 230 0.94 5.79 -14.46
N LYS A 231 1.00 4.82 -15.36
CA LYS A 231 0.00 4.66 -16.42
C LYS A 231 -1.36 4.32 -15.81
N LEU A 232 -1.42 3.33 -14.93
CA LEU A 232 -2.66 2.90 -14.25
C LEU A 232 -3.34 4.06 -13.50
N MET A 233 -2.58 4.86 -12.74
CA MET A 233 -3.12 6.04 -12.05
C MET A 233 -3.70 7.08 -13.01
N ARG A 234 -3.03 7.33 -14.15
CA ARG A 234 -3.55 8.25 -15.17
C ARG A 234 -4.83 7.74 -15.83
N GLU A 235 -4.93 6.44 -16.06
CA GLU A 235 -6.15 5.79 -16.59
C GLU A 235 -7.35 5.93 -15.65
N VAL A 236 -7.11 6.00 -14.33
CA VAL A 236 -8.15 6.29 -13.32
C VAL A 236 -8.56 7.77 -13.33
N GLY A 237 -7.70 8.68 -13.81
CA GLY A 237 -7.97 10.11 -13.86
C GLY A 237 -7.03 10.96 -13.00
N TYR A 238 -6.06 10.38 -12.32
CA TYR A 238 -5.09 11.14 -11.54
C TYR A 238 -4.18 11.99 -12.41
N THR A 239 -3.87 13.19 -11.92
CA THR A 239 -2.92 14.14 -12.51
C THR A 239 -1.67 14.31 -11.65
N GLY A 240 -0.64 14.97 -12.17
CA GLY A 240 0.58 15.23 -11.42
C GLY A 240 1.30 13.97 -10.93
N VAL A 241 1.11 12.82 -11.60
CA VAL A 241 1.60 11.51 -11.17
C VAL A 241 3.12 11.45 -11.21
N LYS A 242 3.75 11.35 -10.04
CA LYS A 242 5.20 11.25 -9.86
C LYS A 242 5.55 9.97 -9.11
N ALA A 243 6.64 9.32 -9.51
CA ALA A 243 7.22 8.17 -8.81
C ALA A 243 8.69 8.43 -8.52
N ARG A 244 9.16 8.07 -7.32
CA ARG A 244 10.56 8.22 -6.90
C ARG A 244 10.96 7.03 -6.04
N LEU A 245 12.14 6.48 -6.31
CA LEU A 245 12.79 5.56 -5.39
C LEU A 245 13.17 6.28 -4.10
N LEU A 246 12.98 5.61 -2.98
CA LEU A 246 13.43 6.03 -1.67
C LEU A 246 14.68 5.25 -1.28
N PHE A 247 15.63 5.95 -0.62
CA PHE A 247 16.83 5.29 -0.11
C PHE A 247 16.47 4.17 0.90
N PRO A 248 17.10 3.02 0.88
CA PRO A 248 18.23 2.57 0.06
C PRO A 248 17.84 1.97 -1.31
N GLY A 249 16.66 2.27 -1.86
CA GLY A 249 16.26 1.85 -3.20
C GLY A 249 15.27 0.70 -3.27
N MET A 250 14.85 0.14 -2.13
CA MET A 250 13.92 -0.98 -2.08
C MET A 250 12.44 -0.54 -2.01
N SER A 251 12.19 0.72 -1.73
CA SER A 251 10.85 1.29 -1.66
C SER A 251 10.68 2.42 -2.66
N SER A 252 9.45 2.63 -3.08
CA SER A 252 9.05 3.71 -3.98
C SER A 252 7.95 4.53 -3.36
N ARG A 253 7.99 5.83 -3.61
CA ARG A 253 6.89 6.73 -3.33
C ARG A 253 6.23 7.14 -4.63
N PHE A 254 4.91 6.98 -4.70
CA PHE A 254 4.06 7.57 -5.73
C PHE A 254 3.27 8.73 -5.12
N LYS A 255 3.10 9.78 -5.89
CA LYS A 255 2.23 10.92 -5.59
C LYS A 255 1.34 11.18 -6.79
N ALA A 256 0.07 11.38 -6.53
CA ALA A 256 -0.92 11.69 -7.55
C ALA A 256 -1.99 12.61 -6.97
N MET A 257 -2.64 13.40 -7.80
CA MET A 257 -3.67 14.35 -7.39
C MET A 257 -4.98 14.07 -8.13
N LYS A 258 -6.09 14.20 -7.43
CA LYS A 258 -7.39 14.37 -8.07
C LYS A 258 -7.45 15.77 -8.64
N PRO A 259 -7.82 15.99 -9.94
CA PRO A 259 -7.93 17.33 -10.52
C PRO A 259 -8.85 18.25 -9.69
N GLU A 260 -8.51 19.53 -9.63
CA GLU A 260 -9.48 20.59 -9.34
C GLU A 260 -10.30 20.73 -10.63
N GLN A 261 -11.56 20.48 -10.61
CA GLN A 261 -12.41 20.44 -11.81
C GLN A 261 -12.17 21.60 -12.76
#